data_ba9ddd2777334fe32990c0fcfe26019e
#
_entry.id   ba9ddd2777334fe32990c0fcfe26019e
#
_cell.length_a   1.000
_cell.length_b   1.000
_cell.length_c   1.000
_cell.angle_alpha   90.00
_cell.angle_beta   90.00
_cell.angle_gamma   90.00
#
_symmetry.space_group_name_H-M   'P 1'
#
loop_
_entity.id
_entity.type
_entity.pdbx_description
1 polymer ?
#
loop_
_entity_poly.entity_id
_entity_poly.type
_entity_poly.pdbx_seq_one_letter_code
_entity_poly.pdbx_strand_id
1 'polypeptide(L)'
;DSTYDFSVLMTLSADNDKTPDKYMTITYIAKNNTFVLMPYLPNAVIDGGNTIKQICEQSGEAEVAKLLSSKTGLSINKYIRFTKSTLTELFDMVGNTTLTVPSEIKYENKKDNTVTIIKKGTQIFTAEQMYAYLTLPDYGVKDELYPCKLNATVISSFIDQNFIGTSSKTLDEYINFIINFTNTNIEQSDYDAKVKAIVYTLSQNKSSVTDFYIPYGDKSGDDYIIDDNSWNSAKKALGTG
;
A
#
# COMPACT_ATOMS: atom_id res chain seq x y z
N ASP A 1 19.15 5.64 12.84
CA ASP A 1 19.58 6.89 12.23
C ASP A 1 18.56 7.29 11.16
N SER A 2 17.96 8.46 11.32
CA SER A 2 16.90 8.97 10.41
C SER A 2 17.37 9.16 8.95
N THR A 3 18.67 9.13 8.69
CA THR A 3 19.19 9.17 7.31
C THR A 3 18.77 7.95 6.48
N TYR A 4 18.34 6.86 7.14
CA TYR A 4 17.83 5.67 6.48
C TYR A 4 16.31 5.69 6.28
N ASP A 5 15.60 6.66 6.88
CA ASP A 5 14.17 6.79 6.67
C ASP A 5 13.86 7.05 5.20
N PHE A 6 12.77 6.49 4.72
CA PHE A 6 12.27 6.74 3.37
C PHE A 6 10.76 6.48 3.29
N SER A 7 10.14 7.10 2.31
CA SER A 7 8.71 6.90 2.02
C SER A 7 8.50 6.74 0.53
N VAL A 8 7.63 5.81 0.17
CA VAL A 8 7.25 5.52 -1.21
C VAL A 8 5.73 5.54 -1.32
N LEU A 9 5.22 6.25 -2.33
CA LEU A 9 3.82 6.16 -2.73
C LEU A 9 3.64 4.96 -3.65
N MET A 10 2.82 4.00 -3.24
CA MET A 10 2.43 2.86 -4.06
C MET A 10 1.03 3.08 -4.59
N THR A 11 0.83 2.84 -5.87
CA THR A 11 -0.48 2.91 -6.52
C THR A 11 -0.76 1.65 -7.31
N LEU A 12 -2.03 1.34 -7.51
CA LEU A 12 -2.47 0.17 -8.27
C LEU A 12 -3.56 0.58 -9.26
N SER A 13 -3.38 0.22 -10.52
CA SER A 13 -4.39 0.35 -11.57
C SER A 13 -4.67 -1.01 -12.22
N ALA A 14 -5.80 -1.13 -12.92
CA ALA A 14 -5.98 -2.22 -13.88
C ALA A 14 -4.97 -2.08 -15.03
N ASP A 15 -4.68 -3.19 -15.75
CA ASP A 15 -3.60 -3.22 -16.75
C ASP A 15 -3.70 -2.16 -17.86
N ASN A 16 -4.92 -1.76 -18.21
CA ASN A 16 -5.17 -0.79 -19.26
C ASN A 16 -5.63 0.58 -18.76
N ASP A 17 -5.70 0.77 -17.44
CA ASP A 17 -6.14 2.03 -16.85
C ASP A 17 -4.97 2.99 -16.64
N LYS A 18 -5.18 4.24 -17.03
CA LYS A 18 -4.20 5.30 -16.86
C LYS A 18 -4.17 5.86 -15.43
N THR A 19 -5.29 5.75 -14.71
CA THR A 19 -5.44 6.31 -13.37
C THR A 19 -5.57 5.20 -12.34
N PRO A 20 -4.75 5.19 -11.29
CA PRO A 20 -4.87 4.22 -10.22
C PRO A 20 -6.18 4.36 -9.42
N ASP A 21 -6.63 3.22 -8.87
CA ASP A 21 -7.76 3.14 -7.96
C ASP A 21 -7.36 2.85 -6.51
N LYS A 22 -6.11 2.49 -6.25
CA LYS A 22 -5.58 2.23 -4.91
C LYS A 22 -4.34 3.07 -4.66
N TYR A 23 -4.24 3.59 -3.44
CA TYR A 23 -3.17 4.48 -3.00
C TYR A 23 -2.73 4.10 -1.59
N MET A 24 -1.43 3.95 -1.39
CA MET A 24 -0.85 3.63 -0.09
C MET A 24 0.55 4.22 -0.01
N THR A 25 0.92 4.85 1.10
CA THR A 25 2.32 5.12 1.39
C THR A 25 2.89 4.01 2.26
N ILE A 26 4.13 3.61 1.98
CA ILE A 26 4.94 2.77 2.86
C ILE A 26 6.13 3.61 3.30
N THR A 27 6.25 3.80 4.61
CA THR A 27 7.32 4.57 5.24
C THR A 27 8.16 3.67 6.10
N TYR A 28 9.44 3.59 5.82
CA TYR A 28 10.41 2.94 6.71
C TYR A 28 10.91 3.93 7.74
N ILE A 29 10.78 3.58 9.01
CA ILE A 29 11.25 4.35 10.16
C ILE A 29 12.40 3.58 10.81
N ALA A 30 13.63 3.98 10.50
CA ALA A 30 14.85 3.27 10.91
C ALA A 30 15.01 3.23 12.43
N LYS A 31 14.60 4.27 13.14
CA LYS A 31 14.64 4.31 14.61
C LYS A 31 13.87 3.15 15.26
N ASN A 32 12.75 2.76 14.64
CA ASN A 32 11.87 1.72 15.17
C ASN A 32 12.08 0.37 14.47
N ASN A 33 12.86 0.33 13.39
CA ASN A 33 12.98 -0.82 12.48
C ASN A 33 11.58 -1.33 12.05
N THR A 34 10.77 -0.42 11.50
CA THR A 34 9.37 -0.69 11.18
C THR A 34 8.97 -0.02 9.87
N PHE A 35 8.18 -0.71 9.07
CA PHE A 35 7.49 -0.17 7.90
C PHE A 35 6.07 0.22 8.30
N VAL A 36 5.73 1.48 8.17
CA VAL A 36 4.38 1.99 8.44
C VAL A 36 3.61 2.14 7.12
N LEU A 37 2.51 1.41 7.01
CA LEU A 37 1.61 1.45 5.86
C LEU A 37 0.47 2.44 6.13
N MET A 38 0.21 3.31 5.17
CA MET A 38 -0.87 4.27 5.27
C MET A 38 -1.67 4.31 3.96
N PRO A 39 -2.76 3.54 3.87
CA PRO A 39 -3.65 3.52 2.71
C PRO A 39 -4.60 4.71 2.69
N TYR A 40 -5.01 5.10 1.49
CA TYR A 40 -5.94 6.21 1.26
C TYR A 40 -7.08 5.77 0.35
N LEU A 41 -8.28 6.28 0.61
CA LEU A 41 -9.38 6.15 -0.34
C LEU A 41 -9.09 6.98 -1.59
N PRO A 42 -9.43 6.51 -2.80
CA PRO A 42 -9.21 7.26 -4.03
C PRO A 42 -10.00 8.59 -4.07
N ASN A 43 -11.16 8.63 -3.39
CA ASN A 43 -11.99 9.83 -3.23
C ASN A 43 -11.64 10.67 -1.99
N ALA A 44 -10.53 10.39 -1.31
CA ALA A 44 -10.06 11.21 -0.21
C ALA A 44 -9.57 12.57 -0.72
N VAL A 45 -10.06 13.65 -0.11
CA VAL A 45 -9.64 15.02 -0.42
C VAL A 45 -8.37 15.35 0.37
N ILE A 46 -7.33 15.74 -0.33
CA ILE A 46 -6.03 16.11 0.27
C ILE A 46 -5.60 17.54 -0.03
N ASP A 47 -6.19 18.18 -1.05
CA ASP A 47 -5.87 19.57 -1.39
C ASP A 47 -7.03 20.26 -2.15
N GLY A 48 -7.39 21.49 -1.72
CA GLY A 48 -8.24 22.42 -2.47
C GLY A 48 -9.59 21.89 -2.96
N GLY A 49 -10.10 20.81 -2.36
CA GLY A 49 -11.31 20.12 -2.79
C GLY A 49 -11.10 19.04 -3.84
N ASN A 50 -9.86 18.80 -4.29
CA ASN A 50 -9.56 17.71 -5.21
C ASN A 50 -9.26 16.41 -4.45
N THR A 51 -9.78 15.31 -4.98
CA THR A 51 -9.49 13.98 -4.46
C THR A 51 -8.12 13.48 -4.91
N ILE A 52 -7.56 12.50 -4.19
CA ILE A 52 -6.30 11.86 -4.58
C ILE A 52 -6.35 11.36 -6.03
N LYS A 53 -7.47 10.71 -6.41
CA LYS A 53 -7.65 10.19 -7.77
C LYS A 53 -7.64 11.31 -8.81
N GLN A 54 -8.37 12.42 -8.57
CA GLN A 54 -8.39 13.57 -9.49
C GLN A 54 -7.01 14.21 -9.64
N ILE A 55 -6.26 14.38 -8.55
CA ILE A 55 -4.90 14.92 -8.58
C ILE A 55 -3.97 13.99 -9.37
N CYS A 56 -4.06 12.67 -9.12
CA CYS A 56 -3.26 11.68 -9.85
C CYS A 56 -3.59 11.67 -11.36
N GLU A 57 -4.86 11.78 -11.71
CA GLU A 57 -5.32 11.83 -13.10
C GLU A 57 -4.81 13.08 -13.84
N GLN A 58 -4.78 14.22 -13.17
CA GLN A 58 -4.37 15.50 -13.75
C GLN A 58 -2.86 15.69 -13.78
N SER A 59 -2.15 15.22 -12.76
CA SER A 59 -0.75 15.60 -12.49
C SER A 59 0.18 14.45 -12.12
N GLY A 60 -0.35 13.22 -12.05
CA GLY A 60 0.44 12.01 -11.78
C GLY A 60 0.78 11.78 -10.30
N GLU A 61 1.46 10.68 -10.04
CA GLU A 61 1.84 10.22 -8.70
C GLU A 61 2.80 11.17 -7.96
N ALA A 62 3.67 11.84 -8.68
CA ALA A 62 4.64 12.75 -8.09
C ALA A 62 3.93 13.93 -7.37
N GLU A 63 2.84 14.45 -7.94
CA GLU A 63 2.07 15.53 -7.29
C GLU A 63 1.28 15.00 -6.10
N VAL A 64 0.67 13.81 -6.20
CA VAL A 64 0.03 13.16 -5.05
C VAL A 64 1.04 12.97 -3.90
N ALA A 65 2.23 12.46 -4.19
CA ALA A 65 3.29 12.26 -3.21
C ALA A 65 3.71 13.56 -2.53
N LYS A 66 3.86 14.64 -3.29
CA LYS A 66 4.19 15.98 -2.79
C LYS A 66 3.11 16.52 -1.84
N LEU A 67 1.84 16.39 -2.20
CA LEU A 67 0.73 16.85 -1.35
C LEU A 67 0.62 16.00 -0.07
N LEU A 68 0.78 14.68 -0.16
CA LEU A 68 0.84 13.81 1.01
C LEU A 68 2.05 14.15 1.90
N SER A 69 3.18 14.54 1.32
CA SER A 69 4.34 15.03 2.08
C SER A 69 3.98 16.23 2.95
N SER A 70 3.25 17.21 2.40
CA SER A 70 2.82 18.38 3.16
C SER A 70 1.87 18.05 4.31
N LYS A 71 1.03 17.03 4.16
CA LYS A 71 0.07 16.59 5.18
C LYS A 71 0.73 15.78 6.30
N THR A 72 1.69 14.94 5.95
CA THR A 72 2.31 13.98 6.87
C THR A 72 3.62 14.47 7.48
N GLY A 73 4.24 15.51 6.91
CA GLY A 73 5.58 15.97 7.30
C GLY A 73 6.71 15.04 6.81
N LEU A 74 6.38 14.00 6.01
CA LEU A 74 7.36 13.11 5.42
C LEU A 74 7.93 13.68 4.12
N SER A 75 9.10 13.22 3.71
CA SER A 75 9.61 13.43 2.35
C SER A 75 9.21 12.24 1.47
N ILE A 76 8.05 12.35 0.80
CA ILE A 76 7.56 11.34 -0.14
C ILE A 76 7.90 11.84 -1.54
N ASN A 77 9.02 11.37 -2.10
CA ASN A 77 9.51 11.79 -3.42
C ASN A 77 9.69 10.61 -4.39
N LYS A 78 9.33 9.41 -3.96
CA LYS A 78 9.37 8.19 -4.75
C LYS A 78 8.00 7.58 -4.86
N TYR A 79 7.73 6.96 -6.02
CA TYR A 79 6.48 6.24 -6.26
C TYR A 79 6.70 4.96 -7.06
N ILE A 80 5.77 4.04 -6.93
CA ILE A 80 5.65 2.82 -7.74
C ILE A 80 4.19 2.70 -8.16
N ARG A 81 3.93 2.67 -9.47
CA ARG A 81 2.63 2.28 -10.00
C ARG A 81 2.67 0.83 -10.43
N PHE A 82 1.91 0.00 -9.74
CA PHE A 82 1.62 -1.35 -10.15
C PHE A 82 0.38 -1.40 -11.05
N THR A 83 0.38 -2.36 -11.97
CA THR A 83 -0.82 -2.83 -12.66
C THR A 83 -1.21 -4.20 -12.10
N LYS A 84 -2.35 -4.75 -12.53
CA LYS A 84 -2.72 -6.14 -12.20
C LYS A 84 -1.57 -7.09 -12.50
N SER A 85 -1.06 -7.07 -13.73
CA SER A 85 0.00 -7.97 -14.20
C SER A 85 1.27 -7.86 -13.36
N THR A 86 1.76 -6.64 -13.12
CA THR A 86 3.01 -6.45 -12.38
C THR A 86 2.88 -6.76 -10.89
N LEU A 87 1.72 -6.49 -10.28
CA LEU A 87 1.51 -6.82 -8.86
C LEU A 87 1.36 -8.33 -8.65
N THR A 88 0.61 -9.03 -9.50
CA THR A 88 0.48 -10.49 -9.42
C THR A 88 1.81 -11.17 -9.68
N GLU A 89 2.61 -10.69 -10.61
CA GLU A 89 3.95 -11.24 -10.87
C GLU A 89 4.87 -11.04 -9.66
N LEU A 90 4.86 -9.88 -9.01
CA LEU A 90 5.61 -9.66 -7.78
C LEU A 90 5.15 -10.61 -6.67
N PHE A 91 3.84 -10.78 -6.49
CA PHE A 91 3.30 -11.72 -5.50
C PHE A 91 3.74 -13.16 -5.78
N ASP A 92 3.73 -13.59 -7.04
CA ASP A 92 4.20 -14.94 -7.44
C ASP A 92 5.71 -15.12 -7.18
N MET A 93 6.52 -14.10 -7.45
CA MET A 93 7.97 -14.14 -7.18
C MET A 93 8.27 -14.25 -5.68
N VAL A 94 7.49 -13.56 -4.86
CA VAL A 94 7.71 -13.46 -3.41
C VAL A 94 7.11 -14.67 -2.69
N GLY A 95 5.88 -15.05 -3.00
CA GLY A 95 5.21 -16.23 -2.46
C GLY A 95 3.80 -15.99 -1.93
N ASN A 96 3.14 -17.08 -1.60
CA ASN A 96 1.79 -17.09 -1.06
C ASN A 96 1.73 -16.47 0.34
N THR A 97 0.56 -16.00 0.73
CA THR A 97 0.33 -15.38 2.03
C THR A 97 -0.86 -16.03 2.74
N THR A 98 -0.69 -16.35 4.00
CA THR A 98 -1.78 -16.85 4.84
C THR A 98 -2.56 -15.66 5.40
N LEU A 99 -3.87 -15.61 5.11
CA LEU A 99 -4.77 -14.56 5.57
C LEU A 99 -5.96 -15.16 6.32
N THR A 100 -6.46 -14.40 7.31
CA THR A 100 -7.71 -14.74 8.00
C THR A 100 -8.82 -13.82 7.53
N VAL A 101 -9.81 -14.39 6.86
CA VAL A 101 -11.00 -13.68 6.38
C VAL A 101 -12.04 -13.70 7.50
N PRO A 102 -12.46 -12.54 8.04
CA PRO A 102 -13.31 -12.48 9.23
C PRO A 102 -14.75 -12.94 8.98
N SER A 103 -15.25 -12.76 7.76
CA SER A 103 -16.59 -13.19 7.34
C SER A 103 -16.54 -13.59 5.85
N GLU A 104 -17.43 -14.49 5.44
CA GLU A 104 -17.58 -14.81 4.03
C GLU A 104 -17.96 -13.57 3.23
N ILE A 105 -17.30 -13.37 2.09
CA ILE A 105 -17.57 -12.29 1.16
C ILE A 105 -18.11 -12.92 -0.13
N LYS A 106 -19.28 -12.45 -0.56
CA LYS A 106 -19.87 -12.82 -1.84
C LYS A 106 -20.07 -11.56 -2.67
N TYR A 107 -19.38 -11.48 -3.80
CA TYR A 107 -19.52 -10.40 -4.76
C TYR A 107 -20.05 -10.93 -6.10
N GLU A 108 -21.13 -10.35 -6.58
CA GLU A 108 -21.77 -10.67 -7.87
C GLU A 108 -21.46 -9.54 -8.85
N ASN A 109 -20.67 -9.82 -9.87
CA ASN A 109 -20.41 -8.88 -10.93
C ASN A 109 -21.56 -8.95 -11.97
N LYS A 110 -22.42 -7.95 -11.94
CA LYS A 110 -23.58 -7.87 -12.84
C LYS A 110 -23.25 -7.64 -14.31
N LYS A 111 -21.99 -7.24 -14.63
CA LYS A 111 -21.58 -6.97 -16.01
C LYS A 111 -21.27 -8.24 -16.79
N ASP A 112 -20.71 -9.24 -16.12
CA ASP A 112 -20.28 -10.50 -16.74
C ASP A 112 -20.92 -11.75 -16.09
N ASN A 113 -21.83 -11.53 -15.12
CA ASN A 113 -22.54 -12.58 -14.36
C ASN A 113 -21.58 -13.53 -13.61
N THR A 114 -20.39 -13.06 -13.23
CA THR A 114 -19.48 -13.85 -12.40
C THR A 114 -19.75 -13.64 -10.91
N VAL A 115 -19.46 -14.68 -10.12
CA VAL A 115 -19.59 -14.64 -8.67
C VAL A 115 -18.23 -14.95 -8.06
N THR A 116 -17.73 -14.03 -7.23
CA THR A 116 -16.54 -14.23 -6.42
C THR A 116 -16.95 -14.55 -4.99
N ILE A 117 -16.50 -15.68 -4.47
CA ILE A 117 -16.73 -16.09 -3.08
C ILE A 117 -15.38 -16.23 -2.38
N ILE A 118 -15.20 -15.47 -1.29
CA ILE A 118 -14.05 -15.61 -0.40
C ILE A 118 -14.59 -16.13 0.93
N LYS A 119 -14.24 -17.37 1.26
CA LYS A 119 -14.76 -18.04 2.45
C LYS A 119 -14.19 -17.43 3.73
N LYS A 120 -14.98 -17.46 4.81
CA LYS A 120 -14.49 -17.14 6.15
C LYS A 120 -13.42 -18.14 6.60
N GLY A 121 -12.45 -17.68 7.36
CA GLY A 121 -11.42 -18.49 8.01
C GLY A 121 -10.02 -18.21 7.51
N THR A 122 -9.06 -18.93 8.08
CA THR A 122 -7.65 -18.83 7.72
C THR A 122 -7.37 -19.71 6.51
N GLN A 123 -6.77 -19.12 5.48
CA GLN A 123 -6.48 -19.80 4.22
C GLN A 123 -5.23 -19.20 3.55
N ILE A 124 -4.61 -19.98 2.68
CA ILE A 124 -3.46 -19.54 1.89
C ILE A 124 -3.98 -18.90 0.60
N PHE A 125 -3.53 -17.67 0.34
CA PHE A 125 -3.85 -16.93 -0.87
C PHE A 125 -2.69 -17.01 -1.86
N THR A 126 -2.99 -17.38 -3.08
CA THR A 126 -2.09 -17.22 -4.23
C THR A 126 -2.05 -15.77 -4.68
N ALA A 127 -1.13 -15.41 -5.59
CA ALA A 127 -1.03 -14.07 -6.16
C ALA A 127 -2.36 -13.56 -6.74
N GLU A 128 -3.03 -14.36 -7.57
CA GLU A 128 -4.32 -14.01 -8.17
C GLU A 128 -5.43 -13.85 -7.11
N GLN A 129 -5.45 -14.71 -6.09
CA GLN A 129 -6.42 -14.59 -5.01
C GLN A 129 -6.17 -13.35 -4.15
N MET A 130 -4.91 -13.01 -3.88
CA MET A 130 -4.55 -11.77 -3.17
C MET A 130 -5.00 -10.55 -3.97
N TYR A 131 -4.69 -10.50 -5.26
CA TYR A 131 -5.12 -9.41 -6.12
C TYR A 131 -6.65 -9.27 -6.13
N ALA A 132 -7.37 -10.37 -6.34
CA ALA A 132 -8.83 -10.37 -6.31
C ALA A 132 -9.38 -9.85 -4.99
N TYR A 133 -8.80 -10.28 -3.85
CA TYR A 133 -9.22 -9.84 -2.52
C TYR A 133 -8.97 -8.35 -2.30
N LEU A 134 -7.82 -7.83 -2.72
CA LEU A 134 -7.47 -6.40 -2.60
C LEU A 134 -8.35 -5.48 -3.47
N THR A 135 -8.92 -6.01 -4.55
CA THR A 135 -9.56 -5.19 -5.59
C THR A 135 -11.06 -5.45 -5.74
N LEU A 136 -11.69 -6.19 -4.81
CA LEU A 136 -13.15 -6.34 -4.83
C LEU A 136 -13.82 -4.96 -4.80
N PRO A 137 -14.79 -4.71 -5.70
CA PRO A 137 -15.53 -3.44 -5.71
C PRO A 137 -16.41 -3.24 -4.49
N ASP A 138 -16.89 -4.33 -3.89
CA ASP A 138 -17.75 -4.31 -2.71
C ASP A 138 -17.45 -5.52 -1.81
N TYR A 139 -17.24 -5.26 -0.55
CA TYR A 139 -17.00 -6.27 0.48
C TYR A 139 -18.25 -6.61 1.30
N GLY A 140 -19.39 -5.98 0.99
CA GLY A 140 -20.63 -6.14 1.78
C GLY A 140 -20.57 -5.52 3.18
N VAL A 141 -19.63 -4.59 3.42
CA VAL A 141 -19.40 -3.93 4.70
C VAL A 141 -19.71 -2.45 4.57
N LYS A 142 -20.46 -1.89 5.53
CA LYS A 142 -20.87 -0.47 5.50
C LYS A 142 -19.77 0.52 5.94
N ASP A 143 -18.61 0.04 6.37
CA ASP A 143 -17.49 0.89 6.78
C ASP A 143 -16.77 1.43 5.55
N GLU A 144 -16.81 2.74 5.31
CA GLU A 144 -16.15 3.43 4.20
C GLU A 144 -14.63 3.15 4.17
N LEU A 145 -14.00 3.01 5.33
CA LEU A 145 -12.57 2.74 5.46
C LEU A 145 -12.21 1.25 5.39
N TYR A 146 -13.19 0.37 5.23
CA TYR A 146 -12.92 -1.07 5.18
C TYR A 146 -11.91 -1.46 4.09
N PRO A 147 -11.97 -0.93 2.85
CA PRO A 147 -10.97 -1.21 1.83
C PRO A 147 -9.55 -0.81 2.26
N CYS A 148 -9.39 0.33 2.94
CA CYS A 148 -8.10 0.78 3.47
C CYS A 148 -7.58 -0.18 4.56
N LYS A 149 -8.42 -0.52 5.52
CA LYS A 149 -8.08 -1.48 6.60
C LYS A 149 -7.68 -2.84 6.04
N LEU A 150 -8.43 -3.33 5.06
CA LEU A 150 -8.13 -4.58 4.38
C LEU A 150 -6.79 -4.53 3.65
N ASN A 151 -6.57 -3.48 2.84
CA ASN A 151 -5.33 -3.33 2.08
C ASN A 151 -4.11 -3.27 3.02
N ALA A 152 -4.20 -2.50 4.11
CA ALA A 152 -3.14 -2.45 5.11
C ALA A 152 -2.87 -3.84 5.72
N THR A 153 -3.93 -4.56 6.13
CA THR A 153 -3.81 -5.89 6.73
C THR A 153 -3.20 -6.91 5.77
N VAL A 154 -3.66 -6.94 4.52
CA VAL A 154 -3.15 -7.89 3.51
C VAL A 154 -1.69 -7.61 3.18
N ILE A 155 -1.33 -6.36 2.93
CA ILE A 155 0.05 -5.99 2.57
C ILE A 155 0.99 -6.14 3.78
N SER A 156 0.56 -5.81 5.01
CA SER A 156 1.33 -6.10 6.22
C SER A 156 1.61 -7.59 6.36
N SER A 157 0.57 -8.43 6.22
CA SER A 157 0.73 -9.89 6.31
C SER A 157 1.67 -10.43 5.22
N PHE A 158 1.56 -9.90 4.00
CA PHE A 158 2.45 -10.26 2.90
C PHE A 158 3.91 -9.92 3.21
N ILE A 159 4.18 -8.71 3.71
CA ILE A 159 5.52 -8.28 4.08
C ILE A 159 6.05 -9.12 5.24
N ASP A 160 5.31 -9.26 6.33
CA ASP A 160 5.76 -9.94 7.54
C ASP A 160 6.02 -11.43 7.30
N GLN A 161 5.21 -12.09 6.48
CA GLN A 161 5.38 -13.53 6.22
C GLN A 161 6.48 -13.85 5.23
N ASN A 162 6.72 -12.97 4.26
CA ASN A 162 7.57 -13.30 3.13
C ASN A 162 8.90 -12.56 3.09
N PHE A 163 9.03 -11.41 3.78
CA PHE A 163 10.27 -10.62 3.74
C PHE A 163 11.13 -10.80 4.99
N ILE A 164 10.56 -11.11 6.15
CA ILE A 164 11.37 -11.38 7.36
C ILE A 164 12.31 -12.57 7.09
N GLY A 165 13.60 -12.37 7.32
CA GLY A 165 14.64 -13.35 7.03
C GLY A 165 15.14 -13.38 5.59
N THR A 166 14.61 -12.52 4.71
CA THR A 166 15.04 -12.45 3.30
C THR A 166 16.46 -11.89 3.18
N SER A 167 17.26 -12.50 2.30
CA SER A 167 18.62 -12.04 2.02
C SER A 167 18.64 -10.79 1.12
N SER A 168 19.75 -10.04 1.17
CA SER A 168 19.96 -8.92 0.25
C SER A 168 19.86 -9.35 -1.21
N LYS A 169 20.42 -10.51 -1.58
CA LYS A 169 20.35 -11.03 -2.95
C LYS A 169 18.92 -11.20 -3.44
N THR A 170 18.04 -11.73 -2.61
CA THR A 170 16.62 -11.91 -2.95
C THR A 170 15.90 -10.56 -3.06
N LEU A 171 16.22 -9.60 -2.18
CA LEU A 171 15.70 -8.24 -2.28
C LEU A 171 16.16 -7.54 -3.56
N ASP A 172 17.42 -7.76 -3.99
CA ASP A 172 17.95 -7.24 -5.25
C ASP A 172 17.11 -7.74 -6.44
N GLU A 173 16.70 -9.00 -6.44
CA GLU A 173 15.83 -9.57 -7.49
C GLU A 173 14.46 -8.87 -7.53
N TYR A 174 13.84 -8.61 -6.36
CA TYR A 174 12.54 -7.93 -6.28
C TYR A 174 12.64 -6.47 -6.71
N ILE A 175 13.68 -5.77 -6.29
CA ILE A 175 13.87 -4.37 -6.65
C ILE A 175 14.20 -4.20 -8.14
N ASN A 176 15.00 -5.11 -8.69
CA ASN A 176 15.26 -5.15 -10.14
C ASN A 176 13.97 -5.35 -10.93
N PHE A 177 13.08 -6.23 -10.46
CA PHE A 177 11.77 -6.38 -11.08
C PHE A 177 10.97 -5.08 -11.04
N ILE A 178 10.86 -4.45 -9.88
CA ILE A 178 10.14 -3.18 -9.72
C ILE A 178 10.67 -2.10 -10.65
N ILE A 179 11.99 -1.89 -10.67
CA ILE A 179 12.62 -0.84 -11.49
C ILE A 179 12.39 -1.08 -12.99
N ASN A 180 12.45 -2.33 -13.45
CA ASN A 180 12.41 -2.64 -14.88
C ASN A 180 11.00 -2.86 -15.43
N PHE A 181 10.02 -3.25 -14.61
CA PHE A 181 8.71 -3.70 -15.08
C PHE A 181 7.52 -2.87 -14.55
N THR A 182 7.75 -1.92 -13.63
CA THR A 182 6.70 -1.02 -13.16
C THR A 182 6.94 0.41 -13.62
N ASN A 183 5.93 1.26 -13.49
CA ASN A 183 6.12 2.71 -13.66
C ASN A 183 6.56 3.30 -12.31
N THR A 184 7.85 3.62 -12.22
CA THR A 184 8.47 4.14 -11.00
C THR A 184 9.53 5.19 -11.29
N ASN A 185 9.81 6.06 -10.33
CA ASN A 185 10.96 6.95 -10.32
C ASN A 185 12.05 6.49 -9.33
N ILE A 186 11.94 5.26 -8.83
CA ILE A 186 13.00 4.65 -8.01
C ILE A 186 14.13 4.21 -8.93
N GLU A 187 15.36 4.55 -8.53
CA GLU A 187 16.60 4.13 -9.20
C GLU A 187 17.36 3.14 -8.32
N GLN A 188 18.28 2.41 -8.92
CA GLN A 188 19.15 1.46 -8.20
C GLN A 188 19.89 2.15 -7.04
N SER A 189 20.37 3.39 -7.26
CA SER A 189 21.06 4.18 -6.24
C SER A 189 20.20 4.49 -5.00
N ASP A 190 18.88 4.66 -5.18
CA ASP A 190 17.95 4.87 -4.05
C ASP A 190 17.89 3.63 -3.16
N TYR A 191 17.82 2.46 -3.77
CA TYR A 191 17.81 1.18 -3.07
C TYR A 191 19.16 0.90 -2.39
N ASP A 192 20.27 1.07 -3.11
CA ASP A 192 21.62 0.82 -2.60
C ASP A 192 21.92 1.64 -1.33
N ALA A 193 21.39 2.85 -1.26
CA ALA A 193 21.50 3.72 -0.09
C ALA A 193 20.74 3.18 1.15
N LYS A 194 19.73 2.33 0.96
CA LYS A 194 18.80 1.89 2.03
C LYS A 194 18.86 0.38 2.33
N VAL A 195 19.35 -0.45 1.41
CA VAL A 195 19.29 -1.91 1.51
C VAL A 195 19.90 -2.46 2.79
N LYS A 196 20.98 -1.88 3.30
CA LYS A 196 21.60 -2.34 4.56
C LYS A 196 20.67 -2.20 5.76
N ALA A 197 19.95 -1.08 5.84
CA ALA A 197 18.99 -0.84 6.92
C ALA A 197 17.74 -1.73 6.77
N ILE A 198 17.29 -1.94 5.55
CA ILE A 198 16.18 -2.86 5.24
C ILE A 198 16.56 -4.28 5.66
N VAL A 199 17.68 -4.81 5.19
CA VAL A 199 18.18 -6.16 5.54
C VAL A 199 18.37 -6.30 7.05
N TYR A 200 18.94 -5.31 7.70
CA TYR A 200 19.06 -5.31 9.16
C TYR A 200 17.71 -5.49 9.85
N THR A 201 16.69 -4.72 9.43
CA THR A 201 15.33 -4.82 9.98
C THR A 201 14.71 -6.19 9.74
N LEU A 202 14.84 -6.71 8.53
CA LEU A 202 14.28 -8.01 8.15
C LEU A 202 15.02 -9.20 8.80
N SER A 203 16.27 -9.01 9.24
CA SER A 203 17.05 -10.03 9.96
C SER A 203 16.78 -10.08 11.45
N GLN A 204 16.06 -9.09 12.01
CA GLN A 204 15.67 -9.11 13.40
C GLN A 204 14.69 -10.26 13.63
N ASN A 205 14.90 -11.05 14.67
CA ASN A 205 14.00 -12.17 14.99
C ASN A 205 12.67 -11.68 15.58
N LYS A 206 11.93 -10.92 14.78
CA LYS A 206 10.61 -10.35 15.09
C LYS A 206 9.52 -11.12 14.35
N SER A 207 8.33 -11.17 14.92
CA SER A 207 7.15 -11.73 14.27
C SER A 207 6.52 -10.76 13.28
N SER A 208 6.79 -9.46 13.40
CA SER A 208 6.30 -8.40 12.52
C SER A 208 7.33 -7.27 12.43
N VAL A 209 7.46 -6.71 11.26
CA VAL A 209 8.24 -5.50 10.95
C VAL A 209 7.34 -4.41 10.37
N THR A 210 6.03 -4.64 10.32
CA THR A 210 5.04 -3.69 9.80
C THR A 210 4.14 -3.14 10.89
N ASP A 211 3.66 -1.93 10.67
CA ASP A 211 2.57 -1.29 11.38
C ASP A 211 1.72 -0.52 10.37
N PHE A 212 0.53 -0.07 10.72
CA PHE A 212 -0.27 0.73 9.81
C PHE A 212 -1.10 1.78 10.54
N TYR A 213 -1.35 2.87 9.84
CA TYR A 213 -2.24 3.93 10.26
C TYR A 213 -3.31 4.16 9.18
N ILE A 214 -4.57 4.17 9.56
CA ILE A 214 -5.68 4.43 8.63
C ILE A 214 -6.16 5.86 8.83
N PRO A 215 -5.93 6.76 7.84
CA PRO A 215 -6.47 8.11 7.91
C PRO A 215 -8.00 8.07 7.95
N TYR A 216 -8.57 8.78 8.91
CA TYR A 216 -10.01 8.83 9.14
C TYR A 216 -10.58 10.24 8.97
N GLY A 217 -11.87 10.33 8.78
CA GLY A 217 -12.61 11.58 8.60
C GLY A 217 -14.08 11.30 8.29
N ASP A 218 -14.70 12.16 7.53
CA ASP A 218 -16.12 12.11 7.23
C ASP A 218 -16.42 12.11 5.73
N LYS A 219 -17.49 11.43 5.36
CA LYS A 219 -18.02 11.47 4.00
C LYS A 219 -18.76 12.79 3.75
N SER A 220 -18.49 13.41 2.62
CA SER A 220 -19.14 14.62 2.14
C SER A 220 -19.54 14.45 0.67
N GLY A 221 -20.81 14.07 0.43
CA GLY A 221 -21.24 13.68 -0.91
C GLY A 221 -20.53 12.40 -1.36
N ASP A 222 -19.83 12.47 -2.50
CA ASP A 222 -19.01 11.38 -3.03
C ASP A 222 -17.55 11.41 -2.52
N ASP A 223 -17.16 12.49 -1.86
CA ASP A 223 -15.82 12.70 -1.34
C ASP A 223 -15.67 12.20 0.09
N TYR A 224 -14.42 11.96 0.49
CA TYR A 224 -14.04 11.63 1.85
C TYR A 224 -13.07 12.68 2.39
N ILE A 225 -13.48 13.41 3.41
CA ILE A 225 -12.68 14.50 3.99
C ILE A 225 -11.88 13.95 5.17
N ILE A 226 -10.56 13.89 5.04
CA ILE A 226 -9.69 13.44 6.13
C ILE A 226 -9.58 14.54 7.18
N ASP A 227 -9.84 14.21 8.44
CA ASP A 227 -9.78 15.14 9.58
C ASP A 227 -8.36 15.65 9.85
N ASP A 228 -8.26 16.91 10.29
CA ASP A 228 -6.99 17.48 10.76
C ASP A 228 -6.43 16.71 11.98
N ASN A 229 -7.30 16.21 12.86
CA ASN A 229 -6.89 15.34 13.96
C ASN A 229 -6.30 14.02 13.48
N SER A 230 -6.82 13.47 12.37
CA SER A 230 -6.26 12.29 11.74
C SER A 230 -4.86 12.56 11.19
N TRP A 231 -4.65 13.70 10.51
CA TRP A 231 -3.31 14.10 10.04
C TRP A 231 -2.33 14.29 11.19
N ASN A 232 -2.76 14.93 12.30
CA ASN A 232 -1.93 15.10 13.48
C ASN A 232 -1.55 13.74 14.12
N SER A 233 -2.50 12.81 14.16
CA SER A 233 -2.26 11.44 14.65
C SER A 233 -1.32 10.67 13.73
N ALA A 234 -1.47 10.83 12.41
CA ALA A 234 -0.55 10.27 11.42
C ALA A 234 0.88 10.77 11.62
N LYS A 235 1.08 12.08 11.80
CA LYS A 235 2.41 12.66 12.09
C LYS A 235 3.05 12.04 13.32
N LYS A 236 2.28 11.83 14.39
CA LYS A 236 2.79 11.14 15.61
C LYS A 236 3.19 9.70 15.33
N ALA A 237 2.36 8.95 14.60
CA ALA A 237 2.66 7.56 14.21
C ALA A 237 3.92 7.46 13.34
N LEU A 238 4.16 8.47 12.52
CA LEU A 238 5.31 8.56 11.61
C LEU A 238 6.55 9.23 12.25
N GLY A 239 6.41 9.78 13.46
CA GLY A 239 7.51 10.47 14.14
C GLY A 239 7.87 11.84 13.56
N THR A 240 6.94 12.49 12.85
CA THR A 240 7.13 13.82 12.21
C THR A 240 6.39 14.95 12.94
N GLY A 241 5.63 14.62 13.99
CA GLY A 241 4.83 15.56 14.79
C GLY A 241 5.40 15.87 16.14
#